data_e1ed2795877f09f596205fdab4dfe5e1
#
_entry.id   e1ed2795877f09f596205fdab4dfe5e1
#
_cell.length_a   1.000
_cell.length_b   1.000
_cell.length_c   1.000
_cell.angle_alpha   90.00
_cell.angle_beta   90.00
_cell.angle_gamma   90.00
#
_symmetry.space_group_name_H-M   'P 1'
#
loop_
_entity.id
_entity.type
_entity.pdbx_description
1 polymer ?
#
loop_
_entity_poly.entity_id
_entity_poly.type
_entity_poly.pdbx_seq_one_letter_code
_entity_poly.pdbx_strand_id
1 'polypeptide(L)'
;MIALIRRLLGRGTMALTDAGPRDAAAIAALHAASFHRGWSEEEVEALLVDRAVMAHRAHSGGRMAGFIMSRRAADEAEILSVAVAKASRGRGIARDLLLHHLRRLAGDGARAVFLEVDETNTPALRLYRRAGFREVGRRPNYYAAPGAKPVAALVLRRDLA
;
A
#
# COMPACT_ATOMS: atom_id res chain seq x y z
N MET A 1 18.87 -0.31 13.86
CA MET A 1 19.63 0.94 13.95
C MET A 1 20.29 1.17 12.59
N ILE A 2 19.70 1.96 11.81
CA ILE A 2 20.15 2.89 10.78
C ILE A 2 18.90 3.27 9.98
N ALA A 3 17.98 3.97 10.63
CA ALA A 3 17.13 4.92 9.97
C ALA A 3 17.88 6.25 10.03
N LEU A 4 19.03 6.31 9.44
CA LEU A 4 19.79 7.53 9.55
C LEU A 4 20.33 7.99 8.21
N ILE A 5 19.96 9.24 7.95
CA ILE A 5 20.68 10.20 7.13
C ILE A 5 20.40 10.07 5.63
N ARG A 6 19.25 10.58 5.24
CA ARG A 6 19.16 11.41 4.04
C ARG A 6 18.85 12.84 4.45
N ARG A 7 19.81 13.41 5.10
CA ARG A 7 19.88 14.86 5.34
C ARG A 7 20.71 15.44 4.22
N LEU A 8 20.08 16.20 3.35
CA LEU A 8 20.63 17.42 2.76
C LEU A 8 19.66 17.91 1.69
N LEU A 9 19.33 19.18 1.79
CA LEU A 9 18.48 19.99 0.91
C LEU A 9 17.02 20.15 1.36
N GLY A 10 16.77 20.76 2.52
CA GLY A 10 15.51 21.49 2.80
C GLY A 10 14.19 20.73 2.73
N ARG A 11 14.22 19.38 2.69
CA ARG A 11 13.05 18.51 2.65
C ARG A 11 12.89 17.83 4.00
N GLY A 12 11.78 18.06 4.67
CA GLY A 12 11.47 17.43 5.94
C GLY A 12 11.69 15.92 5.89
N THR A 13 12.18 15.34 7.00
CA THR A 13 12.43 13.90 7.11
C THR A 13 11.12 13.15 6.99
N MET A 14 11.04 12.16 6.07
CA MET A 14 9.89 11.27 5.94
C MET A 14 9.90 10.27 7.09
N ALA A 15 8.81 10.24 7.87
CA ALA A 15 8.60 9.27 8.93
C ALA A 15 7.60 8.20 8.50
N LEU A 16 7.87 6.95 8.86
CA LEU A 16 6.95 5.81 8.68
C LEU A 16 6.42 5.42 10.06
N THR A 17 5.12 5.49 10.25
CA THR A 17 4.46 5.18 11.52
C THR A 17 3.19 4.37 11.31
N ASP A 18 2.68 3.77 12.39
CA ASP A 18 1.39 3.12 12.35
C ASP A 18 0.29 4.14 12.01
N ALA A 19 -0.66 3.73 11.18
CA ALA A 19 -1.88 4.48 10.92
C ALA A 19 -3.02 3.93 11.77
N GLY A 20 -3.91 4.81 12.20
CA GLY A 20 -5.06 4.46 13.01
C GLY A 20 -6.30 5.28 12.62
N PRO A 21 -7.45 5.12 13.33
CA PRO A 21 -8.72 5.75 12.96
C PRO A 21 -8.65 7.26 12.76
N ARG A 22 -7.78 7.96 13.47
CA ARG A 22 -7.54 9.40 13.28
C ARG A 22 -7.01 9.78 11.90
N ASP A 23 -6.46 8.80 11.17
CA ASP A 23 -5.90 9.00 9.84
C ASP A 23 -6.92 8.74 8.72
N ALA A 24 -8.16 8.37 9.07
CA ALA A 24 -9.18 7.94 8.10
C ALA A 24 -9.47 8.99 7.03
N ALA A 25 -9.64 10.25 7.42
CA ALA A 25 -9.90 11.34 6.46
C ALA A 25 -8.74 11.52 5.47
N ALA A 26 -7.50 11.54 5.97
CA ALA A 26 -6.32 11.72 5.12
C ALA A 26 -6.11 10.53 4.18
N ILE A 27 -6.31 9.30 4.66
CA ILE A 27 -6.23 8.08 3.85
C ILE A 27 -7.33 8.07 2.79
N ALA A 28 -8.58 8.39 3.16
CA ALA A 28 -9.69 8.44 2.22
C ALA A 28 -9.45 9.46 1.11
N ALA A 29 -8.96 10.66 1.45
CA ALA A 29 -8.63 11.69 0.48
C ALA A 29 -7.53 11.24 -0.50
N LEU A 30 -6.47 10.60 0.01
CA LEU A 30 -5.38 10.09 -0.80
C LEU A 30 -5.83 8.92 -1.69
N HIS A 31 -6.66 8.03 -1.16
CA HIS A 31 -7.23 6.91 -1.90
C HIS A 31 -8.12 7.41 -3.05
N ALA A 32 -9.00 8.36 -2.79
CA ALA A 32 -9.87 8.95 -3.81
C ALA A 32 -9.09 9.65 -4.93
N ALA A 33 -7.97 10.29 -4.59
CA ALA A 33 -7.08 10.93 -5.57
C ALA A 33 -6.27 9.93 -6.41
N SER A 34 -6.12 8.69 -5.95
CA SER A 34 -5.22 7.68 -6.54
C SER A 34 -5.96 6.59 -7.30
N PHE A 35 -7.22 6.33 -7.00
CA PHE A 35 -8.01 5.23 -7.54
C PHE A 35 -9.33 5.71 -8.15
N HIS A 36 -9.80 4.98 -9.14
CA HIS A 36 -11.01 5.33 -9.88
C HIS A 36 -12.26 5.32 -8.99
N ARG A 37 -12.38 4.32 -8.10
CA ARG A 37 -13.35 4.29 -7.03
C ARG A 37 -12.64 4.53 -5.70
N GLY A 38 -12.78 5.72 -5.15
CA GLY A 38 -12.27 6.04 -3.82
C GLY A 38 -13.08 5.36 -2.72
N TRP A 39 -12.41 5.08 -1.60
CA TRP A 39 -13.08 4.71 -0.36
C TRP A 39 -13.60 5.96 0.35
N SER A 40 -14.77 5.88 0.98
CA SER A 40 -15.25 6.93 1.87
C SER A 40 -14.44 6.95 3.18
N GLU A 41 -14.55 8.05 3.93
CA GLU A 41 -13.92 8.14 5.23
C GLU A 41 -14.44 7.08 6.20
N GLU A 42 -15.76 6.79 6.16
CA GLU A 42 -16.41 5.76 6.97
C GLU A 42 -15.89 4.35 6.61
N GLU A 43 -15.70 4.07 5.33
CA GLU A 43 -15.12 2.78 4.87
C GLU A 43 -13.69 2.63 5.39
N VAL A 44 -12.88 3.68 5.32
CA VAL A 44 -11.51 3.67 5.83
C VAL A 44 -11.48 3.53 7.34
N GLU A 45 -12.33 4.26 8.05
CA GLU A 45 -12.41 4.16 9.51
C GLU A 45 -12.80 2.75 9.95
N ALA A 46 -13.78 2.13 9.29
CA ALA A 46 -14.18 0.75 9.55
C ALA A 46 -13.02 -0.24 9.36
N LEU A 47 -12.19 -0.03 8.33
CA LEU A 47 -10.98 -0.83 8.14
C LEU A 47 -9.95 -0.60 9.25
N LEU A 48 -9.74 0.64 9.66
CA LEU A 48 -8.70 0.97 10.66
C LEU A 48 -9.04 0.52 12.07
N VAL A 49 -10.31 0.31 12.41
CA VAL A 49 -10.73 -0.26 13.70
C VAL A 49 -10.76 -1.79 13.70
N ASP A 50 -10.70 -2.42 12.54
CA ASP A 50 -10.64 -3.88 12.41
C ASP A 50 -9.28 -4.39 12.88
N ARG A 51 -9.26 -5.30 13.87
CA ARG A 51 -8.02 -5.88 14.42
C ARG A 51 -7.24 -6.72 13.41
N ALA A 52 -7.88 -7.21 12.36
CA ALA A 52 -7.23 -7.93 11.28
C ALA A 52 -6.49 -7.01 10.31
N VAL A 53 -6.75 -5.70 10.37
CA VAL A 53 -6.13 -4.70 9.47
C VAL A 53 -4.89 -4.11 10.11
N MET A 54 -3.81 -4.10 9.34
CA MET A 54 -2.57 -3.40 9.64
C MET A 54 -2.41 -2.26 8.65
N ALA A 55 -2.11 -1.08 9.13
CA ALA A 55 -1.89 0.09 8.28
C ALA A 55 -0.68 0.91 8.75
N HIS A 56 0.08 1.41 7.79
CA HIS A 56 1.19 2.33 8.02
C HIS A 56 1.05 3.57 7.15
N ARG A 57 1.59 4.66 7.60
CA ARG A 57 1.62 5.93 6.87
C ARG A 57 3.03 6.47 6.76
N ALA A 58 3.31 7.15 5.65
CA ALA A 58 4.47 8.00 5.47
C ALA A 58 4.02 9.45 5.63
N HIS A 59 4.72 10.21 6.45
CA HIS A 59 4.36 11.60 6.70
C HIS A 59 5.60 12.48 6.91
N SER A 60 5.45 13.76 6.59
CA SER A 60 6.47 14.78 6.81
C SER A 60 5.76 16.09 7.17
N GLY A 61 6.20 16.74 8.25
CA GLY A 61 5.63 18.00 8.69
C GLY A 61 4.12 17.96 8.96
N GLY A 62 3.59 16.82 9.45
CA GLY A 62 2.16 16.63 9.70
C GLY A 62 1.32 16.32 8.46
N ARG A 63 1.91 16.26 7.28
CA ARG A 63 1.23 15.91 6.02
C ARG A 63 1.48 14.46 5.65
N MET A 64 0.40 13.74 5.32
CA MET A 64 0.50 12.38 4.81
C MET A 64 1.00 12.39 3.37
N ALA A 65 2.11 11.67 3.14
CA ALA A 65 2.69 11.48 1.82
C ALA A 65 2.28 10.16 1.18
N GLY A 66 1.87 9.18 1.97
CA GLY A 66 1.45 7.87 1.49
C GLY A 66 0.95 6.98 2.60
N PHE A 67 0.31 5.88 2.22
CA PHE A 67 -0.12 4.83 3.14
C PHE A 67 -0.05 3.45 2.48
N ILE A 68 -0.06 2.44 3.32
CA ILE A 68 -0.24 1.04 2.96
C ILE A 68 -1.17 0.38 3.97
N MET A 69 -2.04 -0.49 3.50
CA MET A 69 -3.00 -1.20 4.33
C MET A 69 -3.13 -2.64 3.89
N SER A 70 -3.19 -3.56 4.84
CA SER A 70 -3.42 -4.97 4.60
C SER A 70 -4.38 -5.56 5.62
N ARG A 71 -4.98 -6.70 5.27
CA ARG A 71 -5.81 -7.52 6.17
C ARG A 71 -5.18 -8.89 6.33
N ARG A 72 -5.14 -9.39 7.55
CA ARG A 72 -4.68 -10.73 7.86
C ARG A 72 -5.83 -11.72 7.92
N ALA A 73 -5.55 -12.95 7.46
CA ALA A 73 -6.38 -14.13 7.67
C ALA A 73 -5.44 -15.30 7.98
N ALA A 74 -5.47 -15.80 9.21
CA ALA A 74 -4.53 -16.80 9.71
C ALA A 74 -3.07 -16.34 9.55
N ASP A 75 -2.24 -17.11 8.86
CA ASP A 75 -0.82 -16.81 8.60
C ASP A 75 -0.57 -16.13 7.24
N GLU A 76 -1.63 -15.65 6.59
CA GLU A 76 -1.55 -14.91 5.34
C GLU A 76 -2.05 -13.47 5.52
N ALA A 77 -1.62 -12.59 4.65
CA ALA A 77 -2.10 -11.21 4.58
C ALA A 77 -2.39 -10.83 3.12
N GLU A 78 -3.34 -9.95 2.93
CA GLU A 78 -3.63 -9.33 1.64
C GLU A 78 -3.39 -7.83 1.74
N ILE A 79 -2.56 -7.27 0.85
CA ILE A 79 -2.45 -5.82 0.70
C ILE A 79 -3.70 -5.31 0.00
N LEU A 80 -4.46 -4.48 0.71
CA LEU A 80 -5.71 -3.90 0.21
C LEU A 80 -5.46 -2.65 -0.62
N SER A 81 -4.47 -1.84 -0.25
CA SER A 81 -4.15 -0.60 -0.95
C SER A 81 -2.77 -0.07 -0.57
N VAL A 82 -2.11 0.53 -1.54
CA VAL A 82 -0.90 1.35 -1.39
C VAL A 82 -1.08 2.59 -2.24
N ALA A 83 -0.86 3.75 -1.69
CA ALA A 83 -0.90 4.99 -2.44
C ALA A 83 0.11 6.00 -1.91
N VAL A 84 0.69 6.79 -2.82
CA VAL A 84 1.59 7.89 -2.53
C VAL A 84 1.04 9.16 -3.17
N ALA A 85 1.01 10.24 -2.42
CA ALA A 85 0.54 11.54 -2.90
C ALA A 85 1.35 11.95 -4.14
N LYS A 86 0.67 12.49 -5.15
CA LYS A 86 1.28 12.85 -6.44
C LYS A 86 2.53 13.72 -6.26
N ALA A 87 2.47 14.72 -5.37
CA ALA A 87 3.59 15.62 -5.09
C ALA A 87 4.79 14.92 -4.42
N SER A 88 4.61 13.72 -3.89
CA SER A 88 5.64 12.97 -3.16
C SER A 88 6.16 11.75 -3.93
N ARG A 89 5.66 11.51 -5.14
CA ARG A 89 6.09 10.38 -5.99
C ARG A 89 7.51 10.54 -6.49
N GLY A 90 8.15 9.43 -6.88
CA GLY A 90 9.50 9.41 -7.40
C GLY A 90 10.60 9.52 -6.34
N ARG A 91 10.28 9.35 -5.06
CA ARG A 91 11.21 9.46 -3.94
C ARG A 91 11.44 8.16 -3.18
N GLY A 92 10.90 7.05 -3.67
CA GLY A 92 11.01 5.74 -3.02
C GLY A 92 10.09 5.53 -1.82
N ILE A 93 9.08 6.37 -1.62
CA ILE A 93 8.16 6.28 -0.47
C ILE A 93 7.33 4.99 -0.51
N ALA A 94 6.79 4.63 -1.69
CA ALA A 94 6.02 3.39 -1.84
C ALA A 94 6.87 2.15 -1.52
N ARG A 95 8.12 2.13 -1.97
CA ARG A 95 9.08 1.08 -1.65
C ARG A 95 9.35 0.99 -0.15
N ASP A 96 9.62 2.11 0.48
CA ASP A 96 9.94 2.15 1.91
C ASP A 96 8.73 1.74 2.75
N LEU A 97 7.52 2.20 2.41
CA LEU A 97 6.26 1.76 3.02
C LEU A 97 6.08 0.25 2.87
N LEU A 98 6.24 -0.27 1.66
CA LEU A 98 6.06 -1.69 1.38
C LEU A 98 7.04 -2.54 2.18
N LEU A 99 8.33 -2.23 2.17
CA LEU A 99 9.34 -2.99 2.89
C LEU A 99 9.14 -2.92 4.41
N HIS A 100 8.79 -1.76 4.94
CA HIS A 100 8.45 -1.60 6.36
C HIS A 100 7.24 -2.46 6.74
N HIS A 101 6.18 -2.39 5.94
CA HIS A 101 4.94 -3.13 6.15
C HIS A 101 5.16 -4.65 6.13
N LEU A 102 5.91 -5.15 5.15
CA LEU A 102 6.24 -6.57 5.04
C LEU A 102 7.03 -7.08 6.25
N ARG A 103 7.97 -6.28 6.77
CA ARG A 103 8.70 -6.64 8.01
C ARG A 103 7.76 -6.73 9.21
N ARG A 104 6.82 -5.80 9.32
CA ARG A 104 5.83 -5.80 10.41
C ARG A 104 4.89 -7.00 10.30
N LEU A 105 4.41 -7.32 9.11
CA LEU A 105 3.60 -8.52 8.87
C LEU A 105 4.35 -9.80 9.23
N ALA A 106 5.60 -9.93 8.83
CA ALA A 106 6.45 -11.07 9.19
C ALA A 106 6.64 -11.17 10.72
N GLY A 107 6.89 -10.04 11.38
CA GLY A 107 7.01 -9.98 12.84
C GLY A 107 5.73 -10.41 13.57
N ASP A 108 4.57 -10.15 12.97
CA ASP A 108 3.27 -10.59 13.49
C ASP A 108 2.88 -12.02 13.09
N GLY A 109 3.78 -12.77 12.44
CA GLY A 109 3.59 -14.17 12.10
C GLY A 109 2.95 -14.43 10.74
N ALA A 110 2.81 -13.44 9.88
CA ALA A 110 2.40 -13.67 8.49
C ALA A 110 3.51 -14.41 7.73
N ARG A 111 3.15 -15.44 6.98
CA ARG A 111 4.07 -16.29 6.21
C ARG A 111 4.01 -16.00 4.72
N ALA A 112 2.92 -15.44 4.25
CA ALA A 112 2.73 -15.06 2.86
C ALA A 112 1.89 -13.80 2.75
N VAL A 113 2.16 -13.01 1.73
CA VAL A 113 1.40 -11.80 1.41
C VAL A 113 0.96 -11.85 -0.04
N PHE A 114 -0.31 -11.55 -0.25
CA PHE A 114 -0.95 -11.47 -1.56
C PHE A 114 -1.38 -10.04 -1.88
N LEU A 115 -1.52 -9.75 -3.13
CA LEU A 115 -2.17 -8.54 -3.64
C LEU A 115 -2.75 -8.77 -5.03
N GLU A 116 -3.69 -7.94 -5.40
CA GLU A 116 -4.17 -7.84 -6.78
C GLU A 116 -3.75 -6.51 -7.39
N VAL A 117 -3.34 -6.54 -8.63
CA VAL A 117 -2.88 -5.35 -9.36
C VAL A 117 -3.34 -5.41 -10.81
N ASP A 118 -3.74 -4.28 -11.36
CA ASP A 118 -4.05 -4.12 -12.78
C ASP A 118 -2.81 -4.47 -13.63
N GLU A 119 -2.99 -5.35 -14.62
CA GLU A 119 -1.89 -5.80 -15.49
C GLU A 119 -1.23 -4.67 -16.28
N THR A 120 -1.91 -3.54 -16.45
CA THR A 120 -1.39 -2.35 -17.14
C THR A 120 -0.67 -1.38 -16.22
N ASN A 121 -0.75 -1.58 -14.90
CA ASN A 121 -0.09 -0.72 -13.92
C ASN A 121 1.41 -1.06 -13.81
N THR A 122 2.16 -0.65 -14.81
CA THR A 122 3.60 -0.93 -14.92
C THR A 122 4.42 -0.43 -13.72
N PRO A 123 4.20 0.78 -13.18
CA PRO A 123 4.93 1.24 -11.98
C PRO A 123 4.69 0.34 -10.76
N ALA A 124 3.46 -0.07 -10.52
CA ALA A 124 3.11 -0.95 -9.41
C ALA A 124 3.72 -2.35 -9.59
N LEU A 125 3.62 -2.92 -10.79
CA LEU A 125 4.23 -4.23 -11.10
C LEU A 125 5.75 -4.21 -10.87
N ARG A 126 6.41 -3.14 -11.28
CA ARG A 126 7.85 -2.98 -11.04
C ARG A 126 8.18 -2.90 -9.56
N LEU A 127 7.41 -2.14 -8.79
CA LEU A 127 7.54 -2.03 -7.34
C LEU A 127 7.43 -3.40 -6.67
N TYR A 128 6.37 -4.14 -6.97
CA TYR A 128 6.11 -5.43 -6.33
C TYR A 128 7.11 -6.51 -6.73
N ARG A 129 7.46 -6.59 -8.02
CA ARG A 129 8.48 -7.54 -8.49
C ARG A 129 9.84 -7.30 -7.84
N ARG A 130 10.26 -6.05 -7.72
CA ARG A 130 11.51 -5.69 -7.02
C ARG A 130 11.46 -6.00 -5.53
N ALA A 131 10.28 -6.02 -4.93
CA ALA A 131 10.06 -6.43 -3.55
C ALA A 131 9.92 -7.95 -3.37
N GLY A 132 10.10 -8.74 -4.43
CA GLY A 132 10.09 -10.21 -4.36
C GLY A 132 8.73 -10.86 -4.57
N PHE A 133 7.73 -10.12 -5.01
CA PHE A 133 6.44 -10.69 -5.41
C PHE A 133 6.53 -11.38 -6.76
N ARG A 134 5.80 -12.48 -6.92
CA ARG A 134 5.65 -13.23 -8.16
C ARG A 134 4.18 -13.42 -8.50
N GLU A 135 3.86 -13.53 -9.77
CA GLU A 135 2.50 -13.82 -10.24
C GLU A 135 2.14 -15.27 -9.91
N VAL A 136 0.98 -15.45 -9.27
CA VAL A 136 0.41 -16.76 -8.91
C VAL A 136 -0.99 -16.97 -9.46
N GLY A 137 -1.61 -15.95 -10.02
CA GLY A 137 -2.95 -16.04 -10.58
C GLY A 137 -3.29 -14.84 -11.44
N ARG A 138 -4.42 -14.95 -12.13
CA ARG A 138 -4.91 -13.92 -13.02
C ARG A 138 -6.44 -13.96 -13.04
N ARG A 139 -7.07 -12.80 -12.87
CA ARG A 139 -8.51 -12.61 -13.06
C ARG A 139 -8.75 -11.82 -14.35
N PRO A 140 -9.11 -12.46 -15.45
CA PRO A 140 -9.36 -11.77 -16.71
C PRO A 140 -10.62 -10.88 -16.57
N ASN A 141 -10.63 -9.76 -17.28
CA ASN A 141 -11.76 -8.84 -17.35
C ASN A 141 -12.23 -8.27 -16.00
N TYR A 142 -11.31 -8.14 -15.04
CA TYR A 142 -11.64 -7.71 -13.68
C TYR A 142 -11.87 -6.19 -13.59
N TYR A 143 -11.04 -5.41 -14.27
CA TYR A 143 -11.21 -3.96 -14.34
C TYR A 143 -11.89 -3.60 -15.65
N ALA A 144 -13.18 -3.30 -15.60
CA ALA A 144 -13.94 -2.84 -16.76
C ALA A 144 -14.55 -1.47 -16.46
N ALA A 145 -14.01 -0.42 -17.06
CA ALA A 145 -14.68 0.87 -17.14
C ALA A 145 -15.67 0.86 -18.31
N PRO A 146 -16.84 1.56 -18.23
CA PRO A 146 -17.75 1.65 -19.34
C PRO A 146 -17.05 2.15 -20.61
N GLY A 147 -17.15 1.37 -21.70
CA GLY A 147 -16.54 1.71 -23.00
C GLY A 147 -15.04 1.45 -23.13
N ALA A 148 -14.37 0.97 -22.09
CA ALA A 148 -12.95 0.58 -22.13
C ALA A 148 -12.78 -0.91 -22.35
N LYS A 149 -11.60 -1.33 -22.88
CA LYS A 149 -11.24 -2.74 -22.93
C LYS A 149 -11.11 -3.30 -21.51
N PRO A 150 -11.66 -4.50 -21.21
CA PRO A 150 -11.46 -5.15 -19.92
C PRO A 150 -9.98 -5.40 -19.68
N VAL A 151 -9.51 -5.16 -18.45
CA VAL A 151 -8.14 -5.40 -18.02
C VAL A 151 -8.14 -6.50 -16.97
N ALA A 152 -7.12 -7.35 -16.99
CA ALA A 152 -6.96 -8.39 -15.99
C ALA A 152 -6.37 -7.82 -14.69
N ALA A 153 -6.76 -8.41 -13.57
CA ALA A 153 -6.04 -8.30 -12.31
C ALA A 153 -5.05 -9.45 -12.20
N LEU A 154 -3.80 -9.14 -11.93
CA LEU A 154 -2.79 -10.12 -11.59
C LEU A 154 -2.81 -10.34 -10.09
N VAL A 155 -2.79 -11.60 -9.67
CA VAL A 155 -2.61 -11.97 -8.26
C VAL A 155 -1.13 -12.22 -8.04
N LEU A 156 -0.53 -11.42 -7.17
CA LEU A 156 0.87 -11.53 -6.81
C LEU A 156 1.00 -12.08 -5.39
N ARG A 157 2.06 -12.83 -5.15
CA ARG A 157 2.39 -13.42 -3.85
C ARG A 157 3.86 -13.21 -3.52
N ARG A 158 4.14 -12.96 -2.24
CA ARG A 158 5.47 -13.05 -1.65
C ARG A 158 5.43 -13.92 -0.40
N ASP A 159 6.34 -14.87 -0.30
CA ASP A 159 6.60 -15.60 0.94
C ASP A 159 7.51 -14.77 1.85
N LEU A 160 7.23 -14.76 3.16
CA LEU A 160 7.93 -13.91 4.14
C LEU A 160 8.93 -14.67 5.01
N ALA A 161 8.91 -15.98 4.95
CA ALA A 161 9.83 -16.81 5.76
C ALA A 161 10.98 -17.31 4.92
#